data_7892ac64019f6131d3b4a0dd12971a21
#
_entry.id   7892ac64019f6131d3b4a0dd12971a21
#
_cell.length_a   1.000
_cell.length_b   1.000
_cell.length_c   1.000
_cell.angle_alpha   90.00
_cell.angle_beta   90.00
_cell.angle_gamma   90.00
#
_symmetry.space_group_name_H-M   'P 1'
#
loop_
_entity.id
_entity.type
_entity.pdbx_description
1 polymer ?
#
loop_
_entity_poly.entity_id
_entity_poly.type
_entity_poly.pdbx_seq_one_letter_code
_entity_poly.pdbx_strand_id
1 'polypeptide(L)'
;MKILYAAAEAAPFIKVGGLGDVMGGLPKELCKEGIDARVVIPMYSQINEEMRKKAEFVTSISVPLGWRMSYCGIFKAEIDGVTYYLIDNEQYFKRAGVYGEFDDAERFSFFSKAVLEILPHIGFFPDIINANDWHTALVPLYLNAFYRNINEYRNIKTVLSIHNIEFQGQYDPLILGHVLGLDVTYRSIFMYDGCLNILKAGIESANIVTTVSKNYAQEILDPYFSCGLHNILEPRKYKLRGIVNGIDTETFNPKTDPNIYHNYDYSSIRFKTNNKKEFQKDMALEVDSKKPLIGMVTRLTSQKGMDLIGEVMRELVKLDMQFVVLGTGYPEYEGMMRYWENECHDKVRGIIKFSSELASKIYAASDLFLMPSKSEPCGLAQMIAMRYGTVPIVHAVGGLGETVHPYNPETKEGNGVTFQSYNAWDMFDAIKRGLALYNDKENWKILRRNAMHTDFSWAVSAKEYIEIYKNL
;
A
#
# COMPACT_ATOMS: atom_id res chain seq x y z
N MET A 1 -0.96 22.73 13.29
CA MET A 1 -1.67 22.30 12.06
C MET A 1 -2.52 21.09 12.39
N LYS A 2 -3.77 21.08 11.92
CA LYS A 2 -4.75 20.02 12.15
C LYS A 2 -5.04 19.31 10.82
N ILE A 3 -4.94 17.98 10.79
CA ILE A 3 -5.16 17.20 9.58
C ILE A 3 -6.17 16.09 9.87
N LEU A 4 -7.15 15.91 8.98
CA LEU A 4 -8.06 14.78 9.00
C LEU A 4 -7.81 13.88 7.78
N TYR A 5 -7.41 12.66 8.03
CA TYR A 5 -7.30 11.62 7.02
C TYR A 5 -8.63 10.90 6.86
N ALA A 6 -9.21 10.92 5.69
CA ALA A 6 -10.39 10.12 5.34
C ALA A 6 -9.95 8.92 4.49
N ALA A 7 -10.21 7.72 4.97
CA ALA A 7 -9.77 6.49 4.31
C ALA A 7 -10.78 5.36 4.46
N ALA A 8 -10.76 4.43 3.50
CA ALA A 8 -11.60 3.25 3.55
C ALA A 8 -11.08 2.18 4.51
N GLU A 9 -9.79 2.21 4.83
CA GLU A 9 -9.16 1.29 5.78
C GLU A 9 -8.04 1.97 6.57
N ALA A 10 -7.76 1.52 7.77
CA ALA A 10 -6.64 1.95 8.60
C ALA A 10 -6.25 0.86 9.60
N ALA A 11 -4.97 0.46 9.64
CA ALA A 11 -4.46 -0.35 10.73
C ALA A 11 -4.47 0.48 12.04
N PRO A 12 -4.72 -0.16 13.21
CA PRO A 12 -4.92 -1.59 13.42
C PRO A 12 -6.38 -2.06 13.31
N PHE A 13 -7.34 -1.19 12.96
CA PHE A 13 -8.77 -1.51 12.92
C PHE A 13 -9.11 -2.46 11.78
N ILE A 14 -8.70 -2.10 10.56
CA ILE A 14 -8.96 -2.88 9.35
C ILE A 14 -7.83 -2.66 8.34
N LYS A 15 -7.34 -3.74 7.75
CA LYS A 15 -6.31 -3.70 6.72
C LYS A 15 -6.60 -4.74 5.65
N VAL A 16 -6.78 -4.28 4.42
CA VAL A 16 -6.94 -5.11 3.20
C VAL A 16 -5.72 -4.95 2.30
N GLY A 17 -5.18 -3.73 2.22
CA GLY A 17 -4.07 -3.37 1.35
C GLY A 17 -3.06 -2.42 1.98
N GLY A 18 -2.24 -1.80 1.11
CA GLY A 18 -1.21 -0.86 1.54
C GLY A 18 -1.76 0.44 2.14
N LEU A 19 -3.00 0.82 1.79
CA LEU A 19 -3.67 1.99 2.39
C LEU A 19 -3.79 1.84 3.91
N GLY A 20 -4.13 0.63 4.38
CA GLY A 20 -4.19 0.34 5.81
C GLY A 20 -2.86 0.58 6.53
N ASP A 21 -1.72 0.22 5.90
CA ASP A 21 -0.39 0.49 6.44
C ASP A 21 -0.08 1.99 6.48
N VAL A 22 -0.43 2.72 5.42
CA VAL A 22 -0.23 4.18 5.37
C VAL A 22 -0.99 4.88 6.48
N MET A 23 -2.26 4.52 6.67
CA MET A 23 -3.11 5.12 7.70
C MET A 23 -2.75 4.68 9.13
N GLY A 24 -2.05 3.58 9.29
CA GLY A 24 -1.49 3.16 10.58
C GLY A 24 -0.13 3.81 10.89
N GLY A 25 0.63 4.21 9.87
CA GLY A 25 1.99 4.73 10.04
C GLY A 25 2.11 6.25 9.94
N LEU A 26 1.66 6.85 8.85
CA LEU A 26 1.84 8.27 8.56
C LEU A 26 1.20 9.19 9.62
N PRO A 27 -0.08 9.01 10.05
CA PRO A 27 -0.66 9.87 11.08
C PRO A 27 0.07 9.77 12.42
N LYS A 28 0.53 8.58 12.81
CA LYS A 28 1.34 8.35 14.02
C LYS A 28 2.63 9.17 13.99
N GLU A 29 3.32 9.17 12.86
CA GLU A 29 4.57 9.93 12.73
C GLU A 29 4.33 11.44 12.70
N LEU A 30 3.27 11.90 12.05
CA LEU A 30 2.88 13.32 12.06
C LEU A 30 2.53 13.81 13.48
N CYS A 31 1.90 12.97 14.30
CA CYS A 31 1.63 13.29 15.70
C CYS A 31 2.93 13.45 16.50
N LYS A 32 3.95 12.61 16.25
CA LYS A 32 5.28 12.78 16.86
C LYS A 32 5.95 14.11 16.49
N GLU A 33 5.70 14.61 15.28
CA GLU A 33 6.16 15.93 14.80
C GLU A 33 5.28 17.11 15.28
N GLY A 34 4.34 16.87 16.21
CA GLY A 34 3.49 17.91 16.83
C GLY A 34 2.30 18.35 15.97
N ILE A 35 1.91 17.58 14.97
CA ILE A 35 0.73 17.81 14.14
C ILE A 35 -0.46 17.06 14.74
N ASP A 36 -1.63 17.71 14.91
CA ASP A 36 -2.87 17.04 15.30
C ASP A 36 -3.45 16.29 14.07
N ALA A 37 -2.92 15.09 13.82
CA ALA A 37 -3.34 14.22 12.72
C ALA A 37 -4.35 13.20 13.25
N ARG A 38 -5.56 13.21 12.68
CA ARG A 38 -6.65 12.30 13.03
C ARG A 38 -7.10 11.50 11.81
N VAL A 39 -7.70 10.33 12.05
CA VAL A 39 -8.14 9.43 10.98
C VAL A 39 -9.65 9.19 11.13
N VAL A 40 -10.36 9.14 10.01
CA VAL A 40 -11.77 8.71 9.97
C VAL A 40 -11.91 7.56 8.98
N ILE A 41 -12.54 6.47 9.43
CA ILE A 41 -12.80 5.25 8.67
C ILE A 41 -14.23 4.75 8.90
N PRO A 42 -14.78 3.93 8.00
CA PRO A 42 -16.03 3.21 8.28
C PRO A 42 -15.86 2.17 9.39
N MET A 43 -16.91 1.95 10.17
CA MET A 43 -16.96 0.93 11.22
C MET A 43 -17.44 -0.41 10.64
N TYR A 44 -16.54 -1.11 9.96
CA TYR A 44 -16.85 -2.40 9.31
C TYR A 44 -17.10 -3.54 10.30
N SER A 45 -17.92 -4.52 9.91
CA SER A 45 -18.16 -5.73 10.70
C SER A 45 -16.91 -6.59 10.90
N GLN A 46 -15.92 -6.49 9.98
CA GLN A 46 -14.65 -7.23 10.05
C GLN A 46 -13.66 -6.67 11.09
N ILE A 47 -13.90 -5.48 11.65
CA ILE A 47 -13.09 -4.98 12.77
C ILE A 47 -13.25 -5.94 13.94
N ASN A 48 -12.15 -6.49 14.42
CA ASN A 48 -12.17 -7.46 15.51
C ASN A 48 -12.73 -6.86 16.80
N GLU A 49 -13.25 -7.72 17.67
CA GLU A 49 -13.91 -7.28 18.90
C GLU A 49 -12.99 -6.50 19.86
N GLU A 50 -11.71 -6.84 19.90
CA GLU A 50 -10.73 -6.15 20.75
C GLU A 50 -10.60 -4.70 20.33
N MET A 51 -10.44 -4.44 19.03
CA MET A 51 -10.33 -3.08 18.48
C MET A 51 -11.67 -2.34 18.58
N ARG A 52 -12.79 -3.04 18.36
CA ARG A 52 -14.13 -2.46 18.48
C ARG A 52 -14.41 -1.97 19.92
N LYS A 53 -13.98 -2.71 20.94
CA LYS A 53 -14.10 -2.33 22.36
C LYS A 53 -13.29 -1.09 22.75
N LYS A 54 -12.29 -0.71 21.99
CA LYS A 54 -11.50 0.52 22.20
C LYS A 54 -12.22 1.77 21.69
N ALA A 55 -13.27 1.59 20.88
CA ALA A 55 -14.02 2.70 20.30
C ALA A 55 -15.23 3.04 21.21
N GLU A 56 -15.25 4.29 21.71
CA GLU A 56 -16.31 4.83 22.53
C GLU A 56 -17.33 5.58 21.68
N PHE A 57 -18.62 5.38 21.95
CA PHE A 57 -19.68 6.11 21.27
C PHE A 57 -19.67 7.58 21.68
N VAL A 58 -19.64 8.47 20.67
CA VAL A 58 -19.65 9.93 20.88
C VAL A 58 -21.07 10.47 20.73
N THR A 59 -21.68 10.26 19.57
CA THR A 59 -23.03 10.72 19.23
C THR A 59 -23.52 10.06 17.94
N SER A 60 -24.76 10.34 17.56
CA SER A 60 -25.28 9.99 16.25
C SER A 60 -25.92 11.19 15.57
N ILE A 61 -25.81 11.25 14.25
CA ILE A 61 -26.39 12.28 13.40
C ILE A 61 -27.12 11.65 12.22
N SER A 62 -27.86 12.46 11.48
CA SER A 62 -28.42 12.09 10.20
C SER A 62 -27.63 12.76 9.07
N VAL A 63 -27.10 11.98 8.14
CA VAL A 63 -26.31 12.48 7.00
C VAL A 63 -27.19 12.53 5.75
N PRO A 64 -27.36 13.71 5.14
CA PRO A 64 -28.12 13.86 3.89
C PRO A 64 -27.31 13.33 2.69
N LEU A 65 -27.90 12.45 1.90
CA LEU A 65 -27.34 11.96 0.64
C LEU A 65 -28.43 11.89 -0.44
N GLY A 66 -28.45 12.85 -1.35
CA GLY A 66 -29.55 13.03 -2.29
C GLY A 66 -30.85 13.27 -1.54
N TRP A 67 -31.84 12.42 -1.79
CA TRP A 67 -33.14 12.45 -1.12
C TRP A 67 -33.18 11.69 0.22
N ARG A 68 -32.09 10.97 0.56
CA ARG A 68 -32.01 10.13 1.75
C ARG A 68 -31.48 10.89 2.96
N MET A 69 -31.94 10.49 4.13
CA MET A 69 -31.35 10.84 5.43
C MET A 69 -30.89 9.54 6.08
N SER A 70 -29.59 9.33 6.14
CA SER A 70 -29.02 8.08 6.64
C SER A 70 -28.44 8.25 8.05
N TYR A 71 -28.67 7.28 8.92
CA TYR A 71 -28.05 7.22 10.24
C TYR A 71 -26.53 7.22 10.13
N CYS A 72 -25.88 7.91 11.04
CA CYS A 72 -24.42 7.98 11.16
C CYS A 72 -24.06 7.99 12.65
N GLY A 73 -23.68 6.85 13.20
CA GLY A 73 -23.06 6.76 14.52
C GLY A 73 -21.59 7.17 14.45
N ILE A 74 -21.15 7.94 15.43
CA ILE A 74 -19.77 8.43 15.54
C ILE A 74 -19.15 7.78 16.76
N PHE A 75 -18.09 6.99 16.54
CA PHE A 75 -17.27 6.41 17.59
C PHE A 75 -15.87 7.01 17.55
N LYS A 76 -15.21 7.10 18.70
CA LYS A 76 -13.85 7.61 18.86
C LYS A 76 -12.99 6.57 19.56
N ALA A 77 -11.77 6.39 19.05
CA ALA A 77 -10.72 5.61 19.71
C ALA A 77 -9.41 6.39 19.67
N GLU A 78 -8.52 6.09 20.59
CA GLU A 78 -7.16 6.62 20.62
C GLU A 78 -6.17 5.45 20.62
N ILE A 79 -5.33 5.36 19.59
CA ILE A 79 -4.34 4.30 19.42
C ILE A 79 -3.00 4.95 19.08
N ASP A 80 -1.96 4.62 19.83
CA ASP A 80 -0.58 5.12 19.62
C ASP A 80 -0.48 6.64 19.48
N GLY A 81 -1.33 7.39 20.22
CA GLY A 81 -1.38 8.85 20.18
C GLY A 81 -2.13 9.45 18.98
N VAL A 82 -2.77 8.62 18.17
CA VAL A 82 -3.62 9.03 17.05
C VAL A 82 -5.08 8.88 17.42
N THR A 83 -5.89 9.92 17.18
CA THR A 83 -7.35 9.85 17.32
C THR A 83 -7.97 9.29 16.05
N TYR A 84 -8.76 8.21 16.19
CA TYR A 84 -9.55 7.60 15.14
C TYR A 84 -11.03 7.87 15.38
N TYR A 85 -11.74 8.24 14.31
CA TYR A 85 -13.20 8.25 14.27
C TYR A 85 -13.70 7.12 13.42
N LEU A 86 -14.67 6.35 13.92
CA LEU A 86 -15.28 5.25 13.20
C LEU A 86 -16.74 5.62 12.92
N ILE A 87 -17.12 5.55 11.65
CA ILE A 87 -18.48 5.89 11.19
C ILE A 87 -19.31 4.64 11.11
N ASP A 88 -20.28 4.55 12.03
CA ASP A 88 -21.19 3.44 12.10
C ASP A 88 -22.44 3.67 11.24
N ASN A 89 -22.67 2.72 10.35
CA ASN A 89 -23.91 2.53 9.62
C ASN A 89 -23.97 1.06 9.20
N GLU A 90 -24.77 0.25 9.91
CA GLU A 90 -24.86 -1.19 9.64
C GLU A 90 -25.33 -1.50 8.23
N GLN A 91 -26.23 -0.68 7.66
CA GLN A 91 -26.72 -0.88 6.29
C GLN A 91 -25.56 -0.85 5.28
N TYR A 92 -24.60 0.05 5.46
CA TYR A 92 -23.49 0.24 4.53
C TYR A 92 -22.25 -0.58 4.90
N PHE A 93 -21.96 -0.79 6.19
CA PHE A 93 -20.67 -1.33 6.62
C PHE A 93 -20.71 -2.70 7.30
N LYS A 94 -21.90 -3.26 7.54
CA LYS A 94 -22.06 -4.65 7.99
C LYS A 94 -22.21 -5.58 6.78
N ARG A 95 -21.12 -5.75 6.05
CA ARG A 95 -21.03 -6.52 4.82
C ARG A 95 -19.99 -7.64 4.94
N ALA A 96 -19.97 -8.56 3.97
CA ALA A 96 -19.00 -9.65 3.94
C ALA A 96 -17.57 -9.15 3.66
N GLY A 97 -17.43 -8.13 2.83
CA GLY A 97 -16.14 -7.51 2.46
C GLY A 97 -16.08 -6.02 2.78
N VAL A 98 -14.87 -5.49 2.76
CA VAL A 98 -14.63 -4.04 2.83
C VAL A 98 -14.98 -3.39 1.49
N TYR A 99 -14.66 -4.06 0.39
CA TYR A 99 -14.80 -3.61 -0.99
C TYR A 99 -15.55 -4.64 -1.84
N GLY A 100 -16.03 -4.20 -3.01
CA GLY A 100 -16.59 -5.07 -4.03
C GLY A 100 -18.10 -5.34 -3.89
N GLU A 101 -18.80 -4.55 -3.09
CA GLU A 101 -20.24 -4.63 -2.97
C GLU A 101 -20.92 -3.86 -4.14
N PHE A 102 -22.08 -4.31 -4.57
CA PHE A 102 -22.82 -3.72 -5.69
C PHE A 102 -23.16 -2.24 -5.48
N ASP A 103 -23.32 -1.83 -4.21
CA ASP A 103 -23.71 -0.49 -3.77
C ASP A 103 -22.51 0.35 -3.26
N ASP A 104 -21.28 0.01 -3.62
CA ASP A 104 -20.08 0.73 -3.19
C ASP A 104 -20.12 2.22 -3.51
N ALA A 105 -20.73 2.61 -4.63
CA ALA A 105 -20.94 4.02 -4.96
C ALA A 105 -21.74 4.75 -3.86
N GLU A 106 -22.80 4.16 -3.37
CA GLU A 106 -23.64 4.75 -2.32
C GLU A 106 -22.94 4.71 -0.95
N ARG A 107 -22.33 3.58 -0.60
CA ARG A 107 -21.57 3.38 0.64
C ARG A 107 -20.50 4.43 0.82
N PHE A 108 -19.67 4.63 -0.18
CA PHE A 108 -18.54 5.56 -0.10
C PHE A 108 -18.93 7.02 -0.38
N SER A 109 -20.05 7.26 -1.08
CA SER A 109 -20.65 8.59 -1.14
C SER A 109 -21.20 9.03 0.22
N PHE A 110 -21.92 8.12 0.92
CA PHE A 110 -22.34 8.35 2.29
C PHE A 110 -21.14 8.62 3.20
N PHE A 111 -20.11 7.78 3.15
CA PHE A 111 -18.92 7.96 3.95
C PHE A 111 -18.23 9.30 3.69
N SER A 112 -18.04 9.66 2.42
CA SER A 112 -17.44 10.95 2.03
C SER A 112 -18.26 12.15 2.55
N LYS A 113 -19.58 12.04 2.55
CA LYS A 113 -20.47 13.07 3.10
C LYS A 113 -20.36 13.10 4.61
N ALA A 114 -20.39 11.95 5.29
CA ALA A 114 -20.25 11.81 6.72
C ALA A 114 -18.96 12.45 7.26
N VAL A 115 -17.84 12.29 6.56
CA VAL A 115 -16.55 12.93 6.91
C VAL A 115 -16.70 14.44 7.14
N LEU A 116 -17.52 15.11 6.36
CA LEU A 116 -17.75 16.55 6.49
C LEU A 116 -18.81 16.86 7.55
N GLU A 117 -19.89 16.09 7.62
CA GLU A 117 -20.98 16.30 8.56
C GLU A 117 -20.58 16.08 10.02
N ILE A 118 -19.60 15.21 10.30
CA ILE A 118 -19.17 14.95 11.68
C ILE A 118 -18.36 16.09 12.30
N LEU A 119 -17.72 16.98 11.52
CA LEU A 119 -16.75 17.96 12.01
C LEU A 119 -17.28 18.83 13.17
N PRO A 120 -18.49 19.41 13.10
CA PRO A 120 -19.03 20.18 14.22
C PRO A 120 -19.34 19.31 15.44
N HIS A 121 -19.72 18.05 15.25
CA HIS A 121 -20.10 17.14 16.33
C HIS A 121 -18.92 16.56 17.09
N ILE A 122 -17.75 16.49 16.47
CA ILE A 122 -16.51 16.08 17.11
C ILE A 122 -15.66 17.29 17.58
N GLY A 123 -16.12 18.53 17.35
CA GLY A 123 -15.41 19.74 17.72
C GLY A 123 -14.04 19.88 17.02
N PHE A 124 -13.90 19.34 15.80
CA PHE A 124 -12.63 19.35 15.09
C PHE A 124 -12.81 19.85 13.65
N PHE A 125 -12.39 21.06 13.39
CA PHE A 125 -12.27 21.59 12.04
C PHE A 125 -10.79 21.56 11.65
N PRO A 126 -10.41 20.70 10.68
CA PRO A 126 -9.03 20.58 10.25
C PRO A 126 -8.61 21.73 9.34
N ASP A 127 -7.31 22.03 9.30
CA ASP A 127 -6.72 22.88 8.28
C ASP A 127 -6.73 22.17 6.92
N ILE A 128 -6.53 20.84 6.94
CA ILE A 128 -6.41 20.00 5.76
C ILE A 128 -7.22 18.71 5.94
N ILE A 129 -8.00 18.33 4.92
CA ILE A 129 -8.56 16.99 4.80
C ILE A 129 -7.77 16.26 3.69
N ASN A 130 -7.13 15.13 4.06
CA ASN A 130 -6.49 14.23 3.12
C ASN A 130 -7.42 13.05 2.82
N ALA A 131 -8.01 13.06 1.64
CA ALA A 131 -8.82 11.97 1.10
C ALA A 131 -7.94 10.92 0.42
N ASN A 132 -8.29 9.64 0.52
CA ASN A 132 -7.48 8.53 0.04
C ASN A 132 -8.27 7.64 -0.93
N ASP A 133 -7.77 7.49 -2.15
CA ASP A 133 -8.37 6.75 -3.25
C ASP A 133 -9.79 7.19 -3.62
N TRP A 134 -10.42 6.50 -4.58
CA TRP A 134 -11.75 6.85 -5.08
C TRP A 134 -12.83 6.80 -3.98
N HIS A 135 -12.64 5.98 -2.95
CA HIS A 135 -13.60 5.79 -1.84
C HIS A 135 -13.88 7.09 -1.06
N THR A 136 -12.93 8.01 -1.05
CA THR A 136 -13.07 9.31 -0.37
C THR A 136 -12.86 10.49 -1.31
N ALA A 137 -12.70 10.24 -2.61
CA ALA A 137 -12.46 11.27 -3.61
C ALA A 137 -13.63 12.26 -3.77
N LEU A 138 -14.82 11.94 -3.25
CA LEU A 138 -15.94 12.87 -3.17
C LEU A 138 -15.80 13.92 -2.05
N VAL A 139 -14.93 13.73 -1.07
CA VAL A 139 -14.75 14.70 0.03
C VAL A 139 -14.34 16.08 -0.48
N PRO A 140 -13.33 16.24 -1.34
CA PRO A 140 -12.99 17.54 -1.93
C PRO A 140 -14.14 18.18 -2.70
N LEU A 141 -14.87 17.38 -3.48
CA LEU A 141 -15.98 17.85 -4.26
C LEU A 141 -17.15 18.30 -3.37
N TYR A 142 -17.57 17.48 -2.41
CA TYR A 142 -18.66 17.82 -1.50
C TYR A 142 -18.31 19.06 -0.64
N LEU A 143 -17.07 19.17 -0.19
CA LEU A 143 -16.62 20.37 0.50
C LEU A 143 -16.85 21.64 -0.35
N ASN A 144 -16.48 21.58 -1.63
CA ASN A 144 -16.66 22.70 -2.55
C ASN A 144 -18.13 22.96 -2.88
N ALA A 145 -18.94 21.91 -3.09
CA ALA A 145 -20.32 22.02 -3.52
C ALA A 145 -21.28 22.48 -2.43
N PHE A 146 -21.06 22.02 -1.16
CA PHE A 146 -22.06 22.19 -0.13
C PHE A 146 -21.60 22.99 1.10
N TYR A 147 -20.27 23.08 1.38
CA TYR A 147 -19.78 23.60 2.65
C TYR A 147 -18.93 24.87 2.52
N ARG A 148 -18.43 25.26 1.34
CA ARG A 148 -17.53 26.42 1.16
C ARG A 148 -18.09 27.74 1.65
N ASN A 149 -19.41 27.89 1.70
CA ASN A 149 -20.07 29.10 2.16
C ASN A 149 -20.27 29.15 3.69
N ILE A 150 -19.92 28.07 4.41
CA ILE A 150 -19.96 27.98 5.87
C ILE A 150 -18.60 28.40 6.40
N ASN A 151 -18.57 29.30 7.39
CA ASN A 151 -17.33 29.94 7.86
C ASN A 151 -16.27 28.93 8.30
N GLU A 152 -16.66 27.91 9.07
CA GLU A 152 -15.78 26.91 9.65
C GLU A 152 -15.12 26.02 8.58
N TYR A 153 -15.76 25.87 7.41
CA TYR A 153 -15.27 25.03 6.30
C TYR A 153 -14.51 25.83 5.24
N ARG A 154 -14.69 27.17 5.21
CA ARG A 154 -14.21 28.01 4.11
C ARG A 154 -12.72 27.85 3.81
N ASN A 155 -11.90 27.71 4.84
CA ASN A 155 -10.44 27.68 4.71
C ASN A 155 -9.84 26.27 4.66
N ILE A 156 -10.67 25.21 4.79
CA ILE A 156 -10.18 23.85 4.76
C ILE A 156 -9.61 23.55 3.37
N LYS A 157 -8.36 23.11 3.33
CA LYS A 157 -7.69 22.64 2.11
C LYS A 157 -7.88 21.14 1.94
N THR A 158 -7.75 20.66 0.71
CA THR A 158 -7.93 19.23 0.42
C THR A 158 -6.75 18.66 -0.34
N VAL A 159 -6.33 17.49 0.08
CA VAL A 159 -5.37 16.62 -0.63
C VAL A 159 -6.08 15.33 -1.01
N LEU A 160 -5.88 14.86 -2.23
CA LEU A 160 -6.29 13.54 -2.66
C LEU A 160 -5.07 12.67 -2.86
N SER A 161 -4.93 11.62 -2.08
CA SER A 161 -3.86 10.63 -2.21
C SER A 161 -4.34 9.44 -3.04
N ILE A 162 -3.64 9.13 -4.13
CA ILE A 162 -3.93 7.99 -5.02
C ILE A 162 -2.92 6.88 -4.70
N HIS A 163 -3.40 5.80 -4.10
CA HIS A 163 -2.56 4.64 -3.76
C HIS A 163 -2.47 3.65 -4.93
N ASN A 164 -3.56 3.51 -5.69
CA ASN A 164 -3.57 2.72 -6.93
C ASN A 164 -4.59 3.30 -7.92
N ILE A 165 -4.10 3.81 -9.04
CA ILE A 165 -4.94 4.43 -10.08
C ILE A 165 -5.83 3.44 -10.84
N GLU A 166 -5.60 2.14 -10.69
CA GLU A 166 -6.44 1.10 -11.28
C GLU A 166 -7.88 1.15 -10.75
N PHE A 167 -8.05 1.57 -9.48
CA PHE A 167 -9.35 1.66 -8.83
C PHE A 167 -9.89 3.08 -8.89
N GLN A 168 -10.93 3.31 -9.71
CA GLN A 168 -11.39 4.64 -10.08
C GLN A 168 -12.81 4.98 -9.62
N GLY A 169 -13.60 3.98 -9.21
CA GLY A 169 -15.00 4.18 -8.88
C GLY A 169 -15.81 4.63 -10.10
N GLN A 170 -15.92 3.74 -11.10
CA GLN A 170 -16.63 3.99 -12.36
C GLN A 170 -18.06 3.46 -12.30
N TYR A 171 -19.04 4.29 -12.59
CA TYR A 171 -20.46 3.98 -12.45
C TYR A 171 -21.31 4.60 -13.56
N ASP A 172 -22.57 4.14 -13.66
CA ASP A 172 -23.56 4.69 -14.57
C ASP A 172 -23.85 6.18 -14.26
N PRO A 173 -23.96 7.06 -15.28
CA PRO A 173 -24.30 8.46 -15.10
C PRO A 173 -25.60 8.75 -14.33
N LEU A 174 -26.53 7.81 -14.28
CA LEU A 174 -27.79 7.96 -13.56
C LEU A 174 -27.61 8.11 -12.03
N ILE A 175 -26.49 7.64 -11.48
CA ILE A 175 -26.25 7.74 -10.04
C ILE A 175 -25.99 9.18 -9.56
N LEU A 176 -25.69 10.14 -10.46
CA LEU A 176 -25.28 11.50 -10.09
C LEU A 176 -26.27 12.18 -9.13
N GLY A 177 -27.55 12.20 -9.49
CA GLY A 177 -28.58 12.81 -8.63
C GLY A 177 -29.08 11.86 -7.53
N HIS A 178 -29.35 10.61 -7.87
CA HIS A 178 -30.01 9.67 -6.98
C HIS A 178 -29.11 9.12 -5.87
N VAL A 179 -27.83 8.92 -6.16
CA VAL A 179 -26.87 8.33 -5.22
C VAL A 179 -25.91 9.41 -4.69
N LEU A 180 -25.25 10.17 -5.60
CA LEU A 180 -24.26 11.17 -5.18
C LEU A 180 -24.90 12.45 -4.61
N GLY A 181 -26.18 12.69 -4.88
CA GLY A 181 -26.91 13.87 -4.41
C GLY A 181 -26.47 15.18 -5.05
N LEU A 182 -25.93 15.12 -6.27
CA LEU A 182 -25.37 16.27 -6.99
C LEU A 182 -26.25 16.67 -8.16
N ASP A 183 -26.33 17.97 -8.41
CA ASP A 183 -27.03 18.53 -9.56
C ASP A 183 -26.33 18.21 -10.87
N VAL A 184 -27.07 18.23 -11.97
CA VAL A 184 -26.58 17.94 -13.34
C VAL A 184 -25.40 18.85 -13.76
N THR A 185 -25.28 20.04 -13.18
CA THR A 185 -24.15 20.97 -13.44
C THR A 185 -22.79 20.36 -13.07
N TYR A 186 -22.76 19.43 -12.12
CA TYR A 186 -21.53 18.71 -11.73
C TYR A 186 -21.18 17.57 -12.70
N ARG A 187 -22.04 17.22 -13.67
CA ARG A 187 -21.84 16.08 -14.57
C ARG A 187 -20.48 16.11 -15.28
N SER A 188 -20.06 17.26 -15.79
CA SER A 188 -18.79 17.41 -16.53
C SER A 188 -17.55 17.07 -15.69
N ILE A 189 -17.60 17.27 -14.37
CA ILE A 189 -16.50 16.95 -13.44
C ILE A 189 -16.29 15.43 -13.37
N PHE A 190 -17.37 14.65 -13.47
CA PHE A 190 -17.34 13.19 -13.37
C PHE A 190 -17.15 12.49 -14.70
N MET A 191 -17.84 12.98 -15.76
CA MET A 191 -17.92 12.24 -17.03
C MET A 191 -16.55 11.99 -17.63
N TYR A 192 -16.24 10.74 -17.83
CA TYR A 192 -15.05 10.29 -18.51
C TYR A 192 -15.30 8.92 -19.16
N ASP A 193 -14.99 8.79 -20.44
CA ASP A 193 -15.13 7.56 -21.21
C ASP A 193 -16.52 6.89 -21.10
N GLY A 194 -17.56 7.72 -21.16
CA GLY A 194 -18.96 7.26 -21.14
C GLY A 194 -19.55 6.96 -19.77
N CYS A 195 -18.77 6.99 -18.68
CA CYS A 195 -19.21 6.73 -17.31
C CYS A 195 -18.95 7.92 -16.37
N LEU A 196 -19.51 7.87 -15.17
CA LEU A 196 -19.06 8.70 -14.04
C LEU A 196 -17.81 8.07 -13.45
N ASN A 197 -16.77 8.88 -13.28
CA ASN A 197 -15.52 8.46 -12.65
C ASN A 197 -15.29 9.30 -11.39
N ILE A 198 -15.41 8.65 -10.23
CA ILE A 198 -15.32 9.32 -8.92
C ILE A 198 -13.90 9.81 -8.63
N LEU A 199 -12.88 9.01 -8.99
CA LEU A 199 -11.49 9.42 -8.80
C LEU A 199 -11.16 10.67 -9.62
N LYS A 200 -11.63 10.74 -10.88
CA LYS A 200 -11.50 11.95 -11.71
C LYS A 200 -12.10 13.16 -11.01
N ALA A 201 -13.32 13.03 -10.48
CA ALA A 201 -13.97 14.13 -9.79
C ALA A 201 -13.16 14.63 -8.58
N GLY A 202 -12.54 13.74 -7.84
CA GLY A 202 -11.62 14.07 -6.77
C GLY A 202 -10.35 14.77 -7.26
N ILE A 203 -9.73 14.26 -8.34
CA ILE A 203 -8.56 14.89 -9.00
C ILE A 203 -8.89 16.31 -9.42
N GLU A 204 -10.07 16.55 -10.01
CA GLU A 204 -10.52 17.88 -10.41
C GLU A 204 -10.65 18.83 -9.23
N SER A 205 -11.22 18.35 -8.12
CA SER A 205 -11.71 19.15 -7.01
C SER A 205 -10.67 19.41 -5.90
N ALA A 206 -9.67 18.54 -5.74
CA ALA A 206 -8.66 18.66 -4.70
C ALA A 206 -7.65 19.78 -5.01
N ASN A 207 -7.12 20.44 -3.96
CA ASN A 207 -6.07 21.45 -4.09
C ASN A 207 -4.75 20.81 -4.56
N ILE A 208 -4.37 19.69 -3.96
CA ILE A 208 -3.18 18.89 -4.32
C ILE A 208 -3.62 17.43 -4.54
N VAL A 209 -2.96 16.75 -5.45
CA VAL A 209 -3.04 15.31 -5.65
C VAL A 209 -1.70 14.70 -5.30
N THR A 210 -1.68 13.69 -4.44
CA THR A 210 -0.47 12.93 -4.13
C THR A 210 -0.58 11.50 -4.61
N THR A 211 0.56 10.87 -4.86
CA THR A 211 0.66 9.42 -5.07
C THR A 211 1.90 8.88 -4.37
N VAL A 212 2.07 7.57 -4.40
CA VAL A 212 2.91 6.83 -3.46
C VAL A 212 4.35 6.58 -3.91
N SER A 213 4.81 7.26 -4.96
CA SER A 213 6.22 7.42 -5.34
C SER A 213 6.39 8.50 -6.40
N LYS A 214 7.59 9.06 -6.53
CA LYS A 214 7.90 10.08 -7.56
C LYS A 214 7.88 9.47 -8.96
N ASN A 215 8.41 8.26 -9.09
CA ASN A 215 8.36 7.51 -10.34
C ASN A 215 6.92 7.22 -10.76
N TYR A 216 6.09 6.74 -9.83
CA TYR A 216 4.70 6.47 -10.11
C TYR A 216 3.92 7.73 -10.48
N ALA A 217 4.24 8.89 -9.88
CA ALA A 217 3.67 10.17 -10.28
C ALA A 217 3.98 10.55 -11.74
N GLN A 218 5.13 10.13 -12.28
CA GLN A 218 5.45 10.29 -13.70
C GLN A 218 4.79 9.21 -14.56
N GLU A 219 4.79 7.96 -14.11
CA GLU A 219 4.19 6.84 -14.83
C GLU A 219 2.70 7.05 -15.07
N ILE A 220 1.92 7.53 -14.09
CA ILE A 220 0.48 7.74 -14.27
C ILE A 220 0.12 8.91 -15.19
N LEU A 221 1.10 9.66 -15.69
CA LEU A 221 0.92 10.62 -16.79
C LEU A 221 1.02 9.94 -18.16
N ASP A 222 1.60 8.73 -18.23
CA ASP A 222 1.74 7.95 -19.46
C ASP A 222 0.48 7.11 -19.74
N PRO A 223 0.00 7.02 -21.01
CA PRO A 223 -1.15 6.21 -21.36
C PRO A 223 -1.08 4.74 -20.93
N TYR A 224 0.12 4.15 -20.88
CA TYR A 224 0.30 2.75 -20.53
C TYR A 224 0.01 2.46 -19.03
N PHE A 225 0.39 3.40 -18.15
CA PHE A 225 0.26 3.20 -16.69
C PHE A 225 -0.95 3.90 -16.06
N SER A 226 -1.56 4.86 -16.75
CA SER A 226 -2.60 5.73 -16.20
C SER A 226 -3.98 5.07 -16.06
N CYS A 227 -4.15 3.84 -16.51
CA CYS A 227 -5.46 3.19 -16.59
C CYS A 227 -6.53 4.09 -17.27
N GLY A 228 -6.11 4.85 -18.30
CA GLY A 228 -6.95 5.76 -19.07
C GLY A 228 -7.00 7.20 -18.56
N LEU A 229 -6.50 7.51 -17.35
CA LEU A 229 -6.62 8.87 -16.76
C LEU A 229 -5.50 9.86 -17.16
N HIS A 230 -4.58 9.52 -18.08
CA HIS A 230 -3.50 10.41 -18.51
C HIS A 230 -3.99 11.77 -19.00
N ASN A 231 -5.07 11.82 -19.78
CA ASN A 231 -5.66 13.07 -20.28
C ASN A 231 -6.27 13.96 -19.16
N ILE A 232 -6.53 13.39 -17.99
CA ILE A 232 -7.00 14.12 -16.82
C ILE A 232 -5.83 14.59 -15.97
N LEU A 233 -4.80 13.75 -15.82
CA LEU A 233 -3.66 14.02 -14.96
C LEU A 233 -2.64 14.97 -15.60
N GLU A 234 -2.30 14.80 -16.89
CA GLU A 234 -1.28 15.60 -17.56
C GLU A 234 -1.56 17.13 -17.50
N PRO A 235 -2.77 17.64 -17.77
CA PRO A 235 -3.06 19.06 -17.58
C PRO A 235 -3.00 19.52 -16.11
N ARG A 236 -3.00 18.58 -15.16
CA ARG A 236 -3.01 18.81 -13.71
C ARG A 236 -1.72 18.41 -13.02
N LYS A 237 -0.67 18.08 -13.76
CA LYS A 237 0.65 17.71 -13.22
C LYS A 237 1.24 18.77 -12.29
N TYR A 238 0.84 20.03 -12.45
CA TYR A 238 1.27 21.12 -11.57
C TYR A 238 0.90 20.88 -10.10
N LYS A 239 -0.18 20.15 -9.83
CA LYS A 239 -0.63 19.79 -8.47
C LYS A 239 -0.40 18.33 -8.09
N LEU A 240 0.24 17.53 -8.96
CA LEU A 240 0.58 16.13 -8.67
C LEU A 240 1.95 16.05 -7.99
N ARG A 241 2.03 15.28 -6.91
CA ARG A 241 3.25 15.02 -6.15
C ARG A 241 3.37 13.53 -5.86
N GLY A 242 4.59 12.99 -5.94
CA GLY A 242 4.90 11.62 -5.53
C GLY A 242 5.66 11.63 -4.22
N ILE A 243 5.24 10.79 -3.26
CA ILE A 243 5.92 10.60 -1.98
C ILE A 243 5.98 9.10 -1.71
N VAL A 244 7.19 8.57 -1.50
CA VAL A 244 7.36 7.15 -1.15
C VAL A 244 6.76 6.87 0.22
N ASN A 245 5.99 5.79 0.35
CA ASN A 245 5.49 5.34 1.64
C ASN A 245 6.62 4.86 2.54
N GLY A 246 6.46 5.06 3.83
CA GLY A 246 7.33 4.45 4.83
C GLY A 246 6.90 3.02 5.18
N ILE A 247 7.73 2.37 5.99
CA ILE A 247 7.37 1.13 6.69
C ILE A 247 7.40 1.37 8.20
N ASP A 248 6.60 0.60 8.94
CA ASP A 248 6.67 0.58 10.40
C ASP A 248 7.94 -0.18 10.84
N THR A 249 8.96 0.58 11.22
CA THR A 249 10.26 0.04 11.63
C THR A 249 10.27 -0.52 13.05
N GLU A 250 9.20 -0.37 13.82
CA GLU A 250 8.98 -1.04 15.11
C GLU A 250 8.43 -2.44 14.88
N THR A 251 7.38 -2.56 14.07
CA THR A 251 6.76 -3.85 13.68
C THR A 251 7.71 -4.68 12.82
N PHE A 252 8.30 -4.08 11.77
CA PHE A 252 9.25 -4.77 10.89
C PHE A 252 10.68 -4.58 11.38
N ASN A 253 11.03 -5.23 12.49
CA ASN A 253 12.33 -5.13 13.11
C ASN A 253 12.91 -6.52 13.45
N PRO A 254 13.93 -6.99 12.71
CA PRO A 254 14.49 -8.31 12.95
C PRO A 254 15.11 -8.48 14.34
N LYS A 255 15.37 -7.36 15.06
CA LYS A 255 15.87 -7.40 16.43
C LYS A 255 14.80 -7.80 17.46
N THR A 256 13.53 -7.49 17.18
CA THR A 256 12.41 -7.63 18.12
C THR A 256 11.23 -8.42 17.59
N ASP A 257 11.22 -8.78 16.29
CA ASP A 257 10.12 -9.52 15.67
C ASP A 257 9.95 -10.90 16.34
N PRO A 258 8.81 -11.17 16.99
CA PRO A 258 8.56 -12.43 17.68
C PRO A 258 8.30 -13.60 16.71
N ASN A 259 8.08 -13.34 15.44
CA ASN A 259 7.70 -14.35 14.44
C ASN A 259 8.89 -15.05 13.80
N ILE A 260 10.11 -14.53 13.95
CA ILE A 260 11.30 -15.13 13.38
C ILE A 260 11.98 -16.10 14.35
N TYR A 261 12.77 -17.05 13.85
CA TYR A 261 13.38 -18.08 14.70
C TYR A 261 14.47 -17.52 15.63
N HIS A 262 15.26 -16.57 15.12
CA HIS A 262 16.35 -15.93 15.87
C HIS A 262 16.35 -14.44 15.57
N ASN A 263 16.24 -13.62 16.60
CA ASN A 263 16.34 -12.17 16.46
C ASN A 263 17.78 -11.76 16.15
N TYR A 264 17.93 -10.71 15.33
CA TYR A 264 19.23 -10.17 14.92
C TYR A 264 19.13 -8.71 14.50
N ASP A 265 20.27 -8.06 14.44
CA ASP A 265 20.48 -6.77 13.81
C ASP A 265 21.71 -6.86 12.88
N TYR A 266 22.13 -5.74 12.31
CA TYR A 266 23.30 -5.76 11.43
C TYR A 266 24.58 -6.24 12.16
N SER A 267 24.77 -5.92 13.43
CA SER A 267 25.94 -6.34 14.22
C SER A 267 25.97 -7.85 14.48
N SER A 268 24.81 -8.46 14.51
CA SER A 268 24.58 -9.89 14.77
C SER A 268 24.03 -10.64 13.54
N ILE A 269 24.26 -10.12 12.33
CA ILE A 269 23.72 -10.62 11.06
C ILE A 269 23.99 -12.11 10.78
N ARG A 270 24.96 -12.71 11.45
CA ARG A 270 25.23 -14.15 11.41
C ARG A 270 24.00 -14.99 11.81
N PHE A 271 23.13 -14.47 12.69
CA PHE A 271 21.90 -15.16 13.10
C PHE A 271 20.84 -15.23 11.99
N LYS A 272 20.94 -14.40 10.94
CA LYS A 272 20.14 -14.57 9.72
C LYS A 272 20.40 -15.95 9.08
N THR A 273 21.63 -16.46 9.14
CA THR A 273 21.97 -17.81 8.68
C THR A 273 21.24 -18.90 9.48
N ASN A 274 21.01 -18.68 10.78
CA ASN A 274 20.24 -19.61 11.60
C ASN A 274 18.75 -19.57 11.21
N ASN A 275 18.17 -18.38 10.98
CA ASN A 275 16.80 -18.26 10.46
C ASN A 275 16.64 -19.05 9.15
N LYS A 276 17.60 -18.96 8.22
CA LYS A 276 17.59 -19.71 6.97
C LYS A 276 17.57 -21.22 7.20
N LYS A 277 18.45 -21.75 8.06
CA LYS A 277 18.51 -23.19 8.36
C LYS A 277 17.22 -23.72 8.97
N GLU A 278 16.66 -23.01 9.97
CA GLU A 278 15.41 -23.41 10.59
C GLU A 278 14.23 -23.34 9.59
N PHE A 279 14.21 -22.30 8.77
CA PHE A 279 13.19 -22.17 7.73
C PHE A 279 13.31 -23.29 6.67
N GLN A 280 14.52 -23.62 6.21
CA GLN A 280 14.75 -24.74 5.28
C GLN A 280 14.23 -26.06 5.86
N LYS A 281 14.49 -26.29 7.16
CA LYS A 281 14.02 -27.48 7.87
C LYS A 281 12.49 -27.51 7.98
N ASP A 282 11.86 -26.40 8.41
CA ASP A 282 10.39 -26.29 8.55
C ASP A 282 9.67 -26.46 7.21
N MET A 283 10.30 -26.03 6.12
CA MET A 283 9.78 -26.14 4.76
C MET A 283 10.19 -27.46 4.08
N ALA A 284 10.84 -28.37 4.77
CA ALA A 284 11.37 -29.62 4.20
C ALA A 284 12.21 -29.39 2.93
N LEU A 285 12.96 -28.30 2.87
CA LEU A 285 13.99 -28.02 1.88
C LEU A 285 15.31 -28.66 2.28
N GLU A 286 16.23 -28.82 1.33
CA GLU A 286 17.61 -29.19 1.65
C GLU A 286 18.22 -28.13 2.61
N VAL A 287 18.73 -28.56 3.75
CA VAL A 287 19.32 -27.67 4.76
C VAL A 287 20.77 -27.37 4.39
N ASP A 288 20.98 -26.32 3.64
CA ASP A 288 22.28 -25.77 3.27
C ASP A 288 22.31 -24.25 3.37
N SER A 289 23.05 -23.75 4.35
CA SER A 289 23.19 -22.30 4.57
C SER A 289 23.98 -21.58 3.46
N LYS A 290 24.69 -22.30 2.62
CA LYS A 290 25.46 -21.73 1.49
C LYS A 290 24.62 -21.62 0.23
N LYS A 291 23.59 -22.44 0.08
CA LYS A 291 22.67 -22.41 -1.07
C LYS A 291 21.81 -21.15 -0.99
N PRO A 292 21.79 -20.27 -2.00
CA PRO A 292 20.97 -19.07 -2.01
C PRO A 292 19.48 -19.40 -1.87
N LEU A 293 18.76 -18.69 -1.03
CA LEU A 293 17.31 -18.76 -0.88
C LEU A 293 16.68 -17.49 -1.42
N ILE A 294 15.86 -17.63 -2.46
CA ILE A 294 15.07 -16.54 -3.03
C ILE A 294 13.65 -16.63 -2.48
N GLY A 295 13.18 -15.58 -1.81
CA GLY A 295 11.83 -15.47 -1.30
C GLY A 295 10.95 -14.55 -2.16
N MET A 296 9.64 -14.82 -2.15
CA MET A 296 8.62 -13.96 -2.74
C MET A 296 7.37 -14.03 -1.86
N VAL A 297 6.83 -12.87 -1.47
CA VAL A 297 5.59 -12.75 -0.68
C VAL A 297 4.66 -11.80 -1.41
N THR A 298 3.59 -12.32 -2.03
CA THR A 298 2.75 -11.50 -2.90
C THR A 298 1.41 -12.18 -3.23
N ARG A 299 0.48 -11.41 -3.82
CA ARG A 299 -0.67 -11.99 -4.52
C ARG A 299 -0.18 -12.70 -5.80
N LEU A 300 -0.67 -13.91 -6.05
CA LEU A 300 -0.28 -14.70 -7.22
C LEU A 300 -1.10 -14.26 -8.44
N THR A 301 -0.67 -13.18 -9.07
CA THR A 301 -1.32 -12.56 -10.24
C THR A 301 -0.28 -12.19 -11.30
N SER A 302 -0.73 -11.97 -12.55
CA SER A 302 0.14 -11.46 -13.62
C SER A 302 0.69 -10.06 -13.28
N GLN A 303 -0.08 -9.21 -12.61
CA GLN A 303 0.42 -7.90 -12.15
C GLN A 303 1.69 -8.03 -11.29
N LYS A 304 1.82 -9.13 -10.54
CA LYS A 304 2.98 -9.41 -9.67
C LYS A 304 4.08 -10.24 -10.37
N GLY A 305 3.95 -10.44 -11.69
CA GLY A 305 4.97 -11.09 -12.51
C GLY A 305 4.97 -12.62 -12.45
N MET A 306 3.86 -13.25 -12.02
CA MET A 306 3.76 -14.71 -11.99
C MET A 306 3.81 -15.33 -13.39
N ASP A 307 3.40 -14.60 -14.42
CA ASP A 307 3.56 -14.96 -15.83
C ASP A 307 5.03 -15.04 -16.24
N LEU A 308 5.86 -14.06 -15.86
CA LEU A 308 7.30 -14.09 -16.13
C LEU A 308 7.99 -15.27 -15.43
N ILE A 309 7.60 -15.55 -14.18
CA ILE A 309 8.13 -16.70 -13.44
C ILE A 309 7.76 -17.99 -14.15
N GLY A 310 6.50 -18.15 -14.59
CA GLY A 310 6.04 -19.33 -15.30
C GLY A 310 6.82 -19.62 -16.58
N GLU A 311 7.18 -18.57 -17.33
CA GLU A 311 7.93 -18.68 -18.58
C GLU A 311 9.34 -19.24 -18.37
N VAL A 312 10.04 -18.85 -17.30
CA VAL A 312 11.44 -19.22 -17.06
C VAL A 312 11.62 -20.27 -15.95
N MET A 313 10.55 -20.79 -15.38
CA MET A 313 10.63 -21.69 -14.22
C MET A 313 11.47 -22.95 -14.48
N ARG A 314 11.41 -23.50 -15.70
CA ARG A 314 12.24 -24.64 -16.12
C ARG A 314 13.74 -24.34 -16.07
N GLU A 315 14.12 -23.09 -16.31
CA GLU A 315 15.53 -22.66 -16.24
C GLU A 315 15.90 -22.27 -14.80
N LEU A 316 14.96 -21.69 -14.04
CA LEU A 316 15.17 -21.36 -12.63
C LEU A 316 15.54 -22.57 -11.78
N VAL A 317 14.83 -23.70 -11.94
CA VAL A 317 15.09 -24.91 -11.16
C VAL A 317 16.42 -25.59 -11.48
N LYS A 318 17.08 -25.24 -12.61
CA LYS A 318 18.43 -25.71 -12.94
C LYS A 318 19.52 -24.96 -12.16
N LEU A 319 19.22 -23.76 -11.67
CA LEU A 319 20.18 -22.99 -10.88
C LEU A 319 20.39 -23.63 -9.50
N ASP A 320 21.59 -23.44 -8.93
CA ASP A 320 21.90 -23.89 -7.58
C ASP A 320 21.36 -22.90 -6.55
N MET A 321 20.03 -22.96 -6.33
CA MET A 321 19.31 -22.07 -5.41
C MET A 321 18.01 -22.74 -4.94
N GLN A 322 17.38 -22.16 -3.94
CA GLN A 322 16.03 -22.50 -3.48
C GLN A 322 15.09 -21.32 -3.74
N PHE A 323 13.81 -21.63 -4.05
CA PHE A 323 12.79 -20.64 -4.35
C PHE A 323 11.53 -20.89 -3.52
N VAL A 324 11.09 -19.87 -2.77
CA VAL A 324 9.92 -19.95 -1.91
C VAL A 324 8.97 -18.83 -2.23
N VAL A 325 7.71 -19.18 -2.51
CA VAL A 325 6.64 -18.22 -2.79
C VAL A 325 5.54 -18.39 -1.76
N LEU A 326 5.15 -17.28 -1.10
CA LEU A 326 4.01 -17.22 -0.18
C LEU A 326 2.95 -16.28 -0.75
N GLY A 327 1.73 -16.79 -0.89
CA GLY A 327 0.58 -15.96 -1.28
C GLY A 327 -0.59 -16.77 -1.80
N THR A 328 -1.66 -16.06 -2.14
CA THR A 328 -2.86 -16.59 -2.82
C THR A 328 -3.16 -15.75 -4.05
N GLY A 329 -3.90 -16.26 -5.00
CA GLY A 329 -4.24 -15.49 -6.19
C GLY A 329 -5.04 -16.28 -7.23
N TYR A 330 -4.67 -16.15 -8.49
CA TYR A 330 -5.37 -16.87 -9.57
C TYR A 330 -5.06 -18.37 -9.53
N PRO A 331 -6.08 -19.22 -9.71
CA PRO A 331 -5.92 -20.68 -9.64
C PRO A 331 -4.81 -21.24 -10.54
N GLU A 332 -4.57 -20.63 -11.69
CA GLU A 332 -3.51 -20.99 -12.63
C GLU A 332 -2.13 -20.86 -12.02
N TYR A 333 -1.85 -19.75 -11.31
CA TYR A 333 -0.55 -19.53 -10.68
C TYR A 333 -0.38 -20.33 -9.38
N GLU A 334 -1.47 -20.52 -8.64
CA GLU A 334 -1.44 -21.44 -7.50
C GLU A 334 -1.16 -22.88 -7.96
N GLY A 335 -1.82 -23.33 -9.04
CA GLY A 335 -1.59 -24.62 -9.65
C GLY A 335 -0.15 -24.79 -10.18
N MET A 336 0.39 -23.76 -10.83
CA MET A 336 1.78 -23.71 -11.28
C MET A 336 2.76 -23.91 -10.11
N MET A 337 2.57 -23.22 -9.00
CA MET A 337 3.47 -23.33 -7.84
C MET A 337 3.39 -24.71 -7.20
N ARG A 338 2.18 -25.29 -7.06
CA ARG A 338 2.01 -26.69 -6.57
C ARG A 338 2.68 -27.70 -7.49
N TYR A 339 2.57 -27.53 -8.82
CA TYR A 339 3.24 -28.38 -9.79
C TYR A 339 4.76 -28.38 -9.60
N TRP A 340 5.39 -27.19 -9.56
CA TRP A 340 6.83 -27.07 -9.41
C TRP A 340 7.35 -27.50 -8.03
N GLU A 341 6.56 -27.36 -6.98
CA GLU A 341 6.86 -27.93 -5.66
C GLU A 341 6.92 -29.45 -5.70
N ASN A 342 6.01 -30.10 -6.42
CA ASN A 342 6.02 -31.57 -6.59
C ASN A 342 7.20 -32.05 -7.45
N GLU A 343 7.52 -31.35 -8.53
CA GLU A 343 8.61 -31.70 -9.43
C GLU A 343 10.01 -31.46 -8.82
N CYS A 344 10.14 -30.44 -7.97
CA CYS A 344 11.42 -29.97 -7.42
C CYS A 344 11.29 -29.71 -5.91
N HIS A 345 10.79 -30.69 -5.16
CA HIS A 345 10.46 -30.55 -3.74
C HIS A 345 11.65 -30.23 -2.83
N ASP A 346 12.88 -30.47 -3.25
CA ASP A 346 14.12 -30.11 -2.58
C ASP A 346 14.52 -28.63 -2.76
N LYS A 347 13.93 -27.96 -3.77
CA LYS A 347 14.30 -26.60 -4.18
C LYS A 347 13.15 -25.59 -4.13
N VAL A 348 11.91 -26.02 -4.38
CA VAL A 348 10.76 -25.10 -4.57
C VAL A 348 9.71 -25.33 -3.49
N ARG A 349 9.14 -24.21 -2.97
CA ARG A 349 7.94 -24.23 -2.11
C ARG A 349 6.93 -23.20 -2.56
N GLY A 350 5.70 -23.65 -2.81
CA GLY A 350 4.53 -22.85 -3.11
C GLY A 350 3.55 -22.81 -1.93
N ILE A 351 3.70 -21.89 -1.01
CA ILE A 351 2.87 -21.78 0.20
C ILE A 351 1.61 -20.97 -0.11
N ILE A 352 0.53 -21.68 -0.46
CA ILE A 352 -0.71 -21.06 -0.92
C ILE A 352 -1.59 -20.70 0.28
N LYS A 353 -1.27 -19.60 0.93
CA LYS A 353 -2.06 -19.00 2.03
C LYS A 353 -1.60 -17.57 2.32
N PHE A 354 -2.44 -16.84 3.05
CA PHE A 354 -2.04 -15.59 3.69
C PHE A 354 -1.50 -15.88 5.08
N SER A 355 -0.29 -15.39 5.40
CA SER A 355 0.30 -15.51 6.74
C SER A 355 1.38 -14.45 6.95
N SER A 356 1.13 -13.50 7.86
CA SER A 356 2.10 -12.49 8.27
C SER A 356 3.31 -13.10 8.99
N GLU A 357 3.08 -14.12 9.82
CA GLU A 357 4.15 -14.85 10.51
C GLU A 357 5.13 -15.49 9.51
N LEU A 358 4.60 -16.22 8.51
CA LEU A 358 5.46 -16.83 7.48
C LEU A 358 6.15 -15.78 6.59
N ALA A 359 5.50 -14.65 6.34
CA ALA A 359 6.13 -13.54 5.62
C ALA A 359 7.37 -13.04 6.38
N SER A 360 7.28 -12.80 7.70
CA SER A 360 8.43 -12.44 8.54
C SER A 360 9.55 -13.50 8.48
N LYS A 361 9.19 -14.79 8.55
CA LYS A 361 10.16 -15.89 8.44
C LYS A 361 10.84 -15.89 7.06
N ILE A 362 10.10 -15.64 5.98
CA ILE A 362 10.66 -15.56 4.62
C ILE A 362 11.61 -14.36 4.52
N TYR A 363 11.23 -13.17 5.00
CA TYR A 363 12.13 -12.02 5.02
C TYR A 363 13.41 -12.29 5.82
N ALA A 364 13.30 -12.97 6.97
CA ALA A 364 14.44 -13.28 7.80
C ALA A 364 15.33 -14.41 7.25
N ALA A 365 14.75 -15.37 6.52
CA ALA A 365 15.48 -16.54 6.01
C ALA A 365 16.10 -16.33 4.63
N SER A 366 15.43 -15.56 3.76
CA SER A 366 15.87 -15.39 2.37
C SER A 366 17.16 -14.57 2.26
N ASP A 367 17.95 -14.86 1.24
CA ASP A 367 19.10 -14.04 0.85
C ASP A 367 18.67 -12.97 -0.16
N LEU A 368 17.84 -13.37 -1.11
CA LEU A 368 17.31 -12.53 -2.17
C LEU A 368 15.78 -12.49 -2.10
N PHE A 369 15.18 -11.39 -2.54
CA PHE A 369 13.72 -11.21 -2.55
C PHE A 369 13.25 -10.75 -3.92
N LEU A 370 12.42 -11.53 -4.59
CA LEU A 370 12.01 -11.28 -5.98
C LEU A 370 10.69 -10.51 -6.04
N MET A 371 10.69 -9.39 -6.78
CA MET A 371 9.49 -8.57 -7.08
C MET A 371 9.47 -8.18 -8.56
N PRO A 372 9.02 -9.06 -9.46
CA PRO A 372 8.99 -8.81 -10.91
C PRO A 372 7.68 -8.14 -11.34
N SER A 373 7.13 -7.25 -10.54
CA SER A 373 5.81 -6.64 -10.78
C SER A 373 5.77 -5.87 -12.09
N LYS A 374 4.66 -6.02 -12.84
CA LYS A 374 4.38 -5.25 -14.05
C LYS A 374 4.13 -3.77 -13.73
N SER A 375 3.45 -3.52 -12.63
CA SER A 375 3.19 -2.20 -12.06
C SER A 375 3.20 -2.32 -10.54
N GLU A 376 3.90 -1.41 -9.87
CA GLU A 376 4.01 -1.35 -8.42
C GLU A 376 4.05 0.12 -7.96
N PRO A 377 2.90 0.71 -7.59
CA PRO A 377 2.84 2.12 -7.20
C PRO A 377 3.89 2.52 -6.16
N CYS A 378 4.04 1.75 -5.11
CA CYS A 378 5.08 1.91 -4.10
C CYS A 378 5.83 0.60 -3.86
N GLY A 379 5.11 -0.45 -3.44
CA GLY A 379 5.69 -1.65 -2.85
C GLY A 379 6.19 -1.40 -1.43
N LEU A 380 5.89 -2.32 -0.52
CA LEU A 380 6.43 -2.30 0.84
C LEU A 380 7.38 -3.48 1.07
N ALA A 381 7.14 -4.59 0.39
CA ALA A 381 7.85 -5.84 0.61
C ALA A 381 9.37 -5.74 0.35
N GLN A 382 9.81 -4.96 -0.65
CA GLN A 382 11.23 -4.71 -0.91
C GLN A 382 11.90 -3.93 0.24
N MET A 383 11.20 -2.95 0.79
CA MET A 383 11.72 -2.15 1.90
C MET A 383 11.81 -2.99 3.19
N ILE A 384 10.79 -3.81 3.44
CA ILE A 384 10.79 -4.79 4.54
C ILE A 384 11.92 -5.81 4.35
N ALA A 385 12.06 -6.40 3.15
CA ALA A 385 13.13 -7.34 2.85
C ALA A 385 14.51 -6.72 3.13
N MET A 386 14.77 -5.50 2.67
CA MET A 386 16.02 -4.77 2.94
C MET A 386 16.24 -4.58 4.44
N ARG A 387 15.22 -4.22 5.19
CA ARG A 387 15.27 -4.08 6.65
C ARG A 387 15.71 -5.37 7.35
N TYR A 388 15.31 -6.53 6.79
CA TYR A 388 15.73 -7.86 7.27
C TYR A 388 17.04 -8.35 6.66
N GLY A 389 17.76 -7.52 5.89
CA GLY A 389 19.03 -7.87 5.25
C GLY A 389 18.87 -8.87 4.11
N THR A 390 17.72 -8.90 3.50
CA THR A 390 17.39 -9.65 2.29
C THR A 390 17.43 -8.71 1.11
N VAL A 391 18.26 -9.02 0.11
CA VAL A 391 18.53 -8.14 -1.03
C VAL A 391 17.42 -8.25 -2.08
N PRO A 392 16.75 -7.17 -2.47
CA PRO A 392 15.70 -7.22 -3.47
C PRO A 392 16.25 -7.37 -4.90
N ILE A 393 15.51 -8.14 -5.72
CA ILE A 393 15.62 -8.21 -7.18
C ILE A 393 14.28 -7.70 -7.73
N VAL A 394 14.26 -6.58 -8.42
CA VAL A 394 13.01 -5.93 -8.80
C VAL A 394 12.96 -5.51 -10.26
N HIS A 395 11.76 -5.53 -10.84
CA HIS A 395 11.47 -4.75 -12.04
C HIS A 395 11.43 -3.27 -11.65
N ALA A 396 12.21 -2.42 -12.33
CA ALA A 396 12.41 -1.02 -11.95
C ALA A 396 11.22 -0.13 -12.37
N VAL A 397 10.03 -0.39 -11.81
CA VAL A 397 8.81 0.41 -12.04
C VAL A 397 8.31 1.05 -10.74
N GLY A 398 7.64 2.17 -10.85
CA GLY A 398 7.03 2.90 -9.74
C GLY A 398 7.94 3.00 -8.53
N GLY A 399 7.42 2.67 -7.36
CA GLY A 399 8.19 2.70 -6.11
C GLY A 399 9.32 1.69 -6.04
N LEU A 400 9.29 0.60 -6.81
CA LEU A 400 10.42 -0.35 -6.87
C LEU A 400 11.66 0.32 -7.48
N GLY A 401 11.48 1.05 -8.59
CA GLY A 401 12.58 1.77 -9.23
C GLY A 401 13.08 2.97 -8.43
N GLU A 402 12.27 3.49 -7.49
CA GLU A 402 12.66 4.61 -6.62
C GLU A 402 13.37 4.14 -5.34
N THR A 403 13.02 2.95 -4.83
CA THR A 403 13.56 2.43 -3.55
C THR A 403 14.72 1.47 -3.72
N VAL A 404 14.83 0.82 -4.88
CA VAL A 404 15.88 -0.17 -5.16
C VAL A 404 16.83 0.36 -6.23
N HIS A 405 18.05 0.62 -5.82
CA HIS A 405 19.11 1.09 -6.70
C HIS A 405 20.07 -0.07 -7.04
N PRO A 406 20.44 -0.26 -8.33
CA PRO A 406 21.30 -1.35 -8.72
C PRO A 406 22.67 -1.21 -8.05
N TYR A 407 23.16 -2.30 -7.46
CA TYR A 407 24.48 -2.32 -6.84
C TYR A 407 25.59 -2.30 -7.88
N ASN A 408 26.53 -1.38 -7.68
CA ASN A 408 27.75 -1.30 -8.48
C ASN A 408 28.95 -1.83 -7.69
N PRO A 409 29.59 -2.94 -8.12
CA PRO A 409 30.76 -3.49 -7.43
C PRO A 409 31.98 -2.60 -7.38
N GLU A 410 32.10 -1.62 -8.30
CA GLU A 410 33.24 -0.68 -8.34
C GLU A 410 33.05 0.47 -7.34
N THR A 411 31.88 1.14 -7.36
CA THR A 411 31.60 2.28 -6.46
C THR A 411 31.12 1.82 -5.08
N LYS A 412 30.72 0.56 -4.93
CA LYS A 412 30.11 -0.03 -3.70
C LYS A 412 28.79 0.62 -3.32
N GLU A 413 28.14 1.30 -4.23
CA GLU A 413 26.82 1.94 -4.07
C GLU A 413 25.71 1.06 -4.55
N GLY A 414 24.47 1.35 -4.11
CA GLY A 414 23.25 0.59 -4.41
C GLY A 414 22.87 -0.39 -3.30
N ASN A 415 21.62 -0.84 -3.34
CA ASN A 415 20.99 -1.63 -2.28
C ASN A 415 20.21 -2.84 -2.80
N GLY A 416 20.28 -3.15 -4.10
CA GLY A 416 19.58 -4.28 -4.70
C GLY A 416 20.02 -4.58 -6.13
N VAL A 417 19.22 -5.37 -6.83
CA VAL A 417 19.38 -5.73 -8.24
C VAL A 417 18.13 -5.32 -8.99
N THR A 418 18.29 -4.71 -10.16
CA THR A 418 17.16 -4.25 -10.97
C THR A 418 17.21 -4.80 -12.39
N PHE A 419 16.05 -4.92 -13.02
CA PHE A 419 15.91 -5.10 -14.47
C PHE A 419 14.86 -4.11 -15.01
N GLN A 420 14.98 -3.73 -16.28
CA GLN A 420 14.24 -2.59 -16.84
C GLN A 420 13.04 -3.00 -17.69
N SER A 421 13.14 -4.12 -18.41
CA SER A 421 12.07 -4.57 -19.30
C SER A 421 11.18 -5.59 -18.59
N TYR A 422 9.85 -5.45 -18.70
CA TYR A 422 8.93 -6.48 -18.24
C TYR A 422 9.03 -7.71 -19.15
N ASN A 423 10.08 -8.50 -18.92
CA ASN A 423 10.47 -9.66 -19.73
C ASN A 423 11.05 -10.76 -18.84
N ALA A 424 10.66 -12.01 -19.11
CA ALA A 424 11.05 -13.16 -18.31
C ALA A 424 12.56 -13.43 -18.33
N TRP A 425 13.23 -13.20 -19.46
CA TRP A 425 14.66 -13.42 -19.60
C TRP A 425 15.49 -12.30 -18.97
N ASP A 426 15.01 -11.05 -18.99
CA ASP A 426 15.64 -9.93 -18.26
C ASP A 426 15.55 -10.18 -16.75
N MET A 427 14.40 -10.67 -16.26
CA MET A 427 14.22 -11.10 -14.87
C MET A 427 15.18 -12.26 -14.54
N PHE A 428 15.26 -13.26 -15.40
CA PHE A 428 16.16 -14.40 -15.20
C PHE A 428 17.63 -13.98 -15.15
N ASP A 429 18.04 -13.04 -16.01
CA ASP A 429 19.39 -12.48 -15.96
C ASP A 429 19.63 -11.69 -14.66
N ALA A 430 18.67 -10.91 -14.21
CA ALA A 430 18.76 -10.22 -12.91
C ALA A 430 18.93 -11.21 -11.75
N ILE A 431 18.21 -12.34 -11.77
CA ILE A 431 18.40 -13.41 -10.79
C ILE A 431 19.82 -13.97 -10.84
N LYS A 432 20.38 -14.25 -12.03
CA LYS A 432 21.77 -14.72 -12.16
C LYS A 432 22.79 -13.70 -11.62
N ARG A 433 22.57 -12.39 -11.89
CA ARG A 433 23.41 -11.32 -11.32
C ARG A 433 23.32 -11.28 -9.80
N GLY A 434 22.12 -11.44 -9.23
CA GLY A 434 21.92 -11.53 -7.78
C GLY A 434 22.64 -12.73 -7.17
N LEU A 435 22.59 -13.91 -7.81
CA LEU A 435 23.30 -15.11 -7.38
C LEU A 435 24.84 -14.96 -7.49
N ALA A 436 25.31 -14.29 -8.53
CA ALA A 436 26.74 -13.95 -8.67
C ALA A 436 27.25 -13.05 -7.53
N LEU A 437 26.48 -12.01 -7.20
CA LEU A 437 26.76 -11.12 -6.06
C LEU A 437 26.74 -11.88 -4.72
N TYR A 438 25.79 -12.80 -4.52
CA TYR A 438 25.73 -13.65 -3.31
C TYR A 438 27.00 -14.48 -3.13
N ASN A 439 27.58 -14.97 -4.22
CA ASN A 439 28.81 -15.77 -4.21
C ASN A 439 30.07 -14.92 -4.01
N ASP A 440 30.05 -13.64 -4.35
CA ASP A 440 31.12 -12.68 -4.05
C ASP A 440 30.93 -12.16 -2.62
N LYS A 441 31.60 -12.81 -1.67
CA LYS A 441 31.40 -12.57 -0.24
C LYS A 441 31.72 -11.15 0.21
N GLU A 442 32.68 -10.49 -0.44
CA GLU A 442 33.04 -9.11 -0.13
C GLU A 442 31.97 -8.13 -0.57
N ASN A 443 31.60 -8.18 -1.85
CA ASN A 443 30.52 -7.34 -2.38
C ASN A 443 29.17 -7.63 -1.72
N TRP A 444 28.86 -8.90 -1.46
CA TRP A 444 27.65 -9.30 -0.77
C TRP A 444 27.50 -8.67 0.62
N LYS A 445 28.57 -8.63 1.39
CA LYS A 445 28.58 -8.00 2.72
C LYS A 445 28.23 -6.52 2.64
N ILE A 446 28.82 -5.81 1.64
CA ILE A 446 28.61 -4.37 1.45
C ILE A 446 27.16 -4.12 0.98
N LEU A 447 26.72 -4.84 -0.06
CA LEU A 447 25.37 -4.72 -0.60
C LEU A 447 24.30 -4.93 0.47
N ARG A 448 24.43 -5.99 1.28
CA ARG A 448 23.50 -6.27 2.38
C ARG A 448 23.54 -5.18 3.46
N ARG A 449 24.73 -4.62 3.74
CA ARG A 449 24.84 -3.48 4.65
C ARG A 449 24.08 -2.27 4.10
N ASN A 450 24.29 -1.94 2.85
CA ASN A 450 23.59 -0.82 2.21
C ASN A 450 22.07 -1.00 2.29
N ALA A 451 21.58 -2.20 1.96
CA ALA A 451 20.16 -2.52 2.06
C ALA A 451 19.59 -2.30 3.48
N MET A 452 20.28 -2.84 4.52
CA MET A 452 19.80 -2.72 5.92
C MET A 452 19.89 -1.29 6.49
N HIS A 453 20.76 -0.44 5.95
CA HIS A 453 20.94 0.93 6.44
C HIS A 453 20.15 1.97 5.63
N THR A 454 19.49 1.58 4.55
CA THR A 454 18.57 2.48 3.85
C THR A 454 17.36 2.76 4.75
N ASP A 455 17.12 4.03 5.03
CA ASP A 455 16.02 4.45 5.92
C ASP A 455 14.72 4.62 5.11
N PHE A 456 13.79 3.71 5.34
CA PHE A 456 12.43 3.74 4.82
C PHE A 456 11.39 3.94 5.93
N SER A 457 11.78 4.53 7.06
CA SER A 457 10.82 4.84 8.13
C SER A 457 9.81 5.90 7.68
N TRP A 458 8.64 5.91 8.32
CA TRP A 458 7.64 6.95 8.12
C TRP A 458 8.16 8.35 8.45
N ALA A 459 9.21 8.48 9.28
CA ALA A 459 9.83 9.77 9.58
C ALA A 459 10.41 10.47 8.34
N VAL A 460 10.89 9.72 7.34
CA VAL A 460 11.35 10.27 6.07
C VAL A 460 10.18 10.80 5.25
N SER A 461 9.16 9.97 5.04
CA SER A 461 7.97 10.34 4.26
C SER A 461 7.18 11.48 4.89
N ALA A 462 7.02 11.46 6.23
CA ALA A 462 6.28 12.48 6.95
C ALA A 462 6.84 13.89 6.72
N LYS A 463 8.16 14.04 6.59
CA LYS A 463 8.77 15.35 6.29
C LYS A 463 8.33 15.89 4.93
N GLU A 464 8.27 15.05 3.90
CA GLU A 464 7.78 15.43 2.57
C GLU A 464 6.29 15.82 2.61
N TYR A 465 5.46 15.06 3.35
CA TYR A 465 4.05 15.43 3.57
C TYR A 465 3.90 16.77 4.30
N ILE A 466 4.66 17.00 5.37
CA ILE A 466 4.65 18.27 6.14
C ILE A 466 5.01 19.44 5.23
N GLU A 467 5.98 19.29 4.35
CA GLU A 467 6.36 20.34 3.39
C GLU A 467 5.20 20.67 2.44
N ILE A 468 4.54 19.65 1.87
CA ILE A 468 3.36 19.86 1.03
C ILE A 468 2.25 20.58 1.81
N TYR A 469 1.95 20.14 3.02
CA TYR A 469 0.87 20.71 3.84
C TYR A 469 1.14 22.16 4.25
N LYS A 470 2.38 22.53 4.51
CA LYS A 470 2.76 23.92 4.82
C LYS A 470 2.64 24.88 3.64
N ASN A 471 2.68 24.35 2.42
CA ASN A 471 2.62 25.12 1.18
C ASN A 471 1.21 25.19 0.54
N LEU A 472 0.18 24.67 1.23
CA LEU A 472 -1.22 24.74 0.84
C LEU A 472 -1.91 25.98 1.41
#